data_9f6ce383b073ab4beda8c5a6df125bbf
#
_entry.id   9f6ce383b073ab4beda8c5a6df125bbf
#
_cell.length_a   1.000
_cell.length_b   1.000
_cell.length_c   1.000
_cell.angle_alpha   90.00
_cell.angle_beta   90.00
_cell.angle_gamma   90.00
#
_symmetry.space_group_name_H-M   'P 1'
#
loop_
_entity.id
_entity.type
_entity.pdbx_description
1 polymer ?
#
loop_
_entity_poly.entity_id
_entity_poly.type
_entity_poly.pdbx_seq_one_letter_code
_entity_poly.pdbx_strand_id
1 'polypeptide(L)'
;MRTIPMLSAVLISATLAFAQNQPSKPLAPSPVSAFEQELVNNQNQFMQAIAEQKHAVVNESVAADFQGIGTNGDFYDRDEFLSFTHEGLPKDLRVYEIHVVRLTDDSAVVTYNMIVPGARPRYRHMSDTWAKDGGKWKLKFQQYTPNLWSANDFD
;
A
#
# COMPACT_ATOMS: atom_id res chain seq x y z
N MET A 1 10.31 -60.19 -66.11
CA MET A 1 9.27 -59.77 -65.21
C MET A 1 9.90 -58.82 -64.16
N ARG A 2 9.69 -57.54 -64.33
CA ARG A 2 10.22 -56.46 -63.38
C ARG A 2 9.05 -55.93 -62.62
N THR A 3 9.05 -56.13 -61.28
CA THR A 3 8.09 -55.61 -60.37
C THR A 3 8.59 -54.23 -59.87
N ILE A 4 7.76 -53.22 -60.07
CA ILE A 4 7.98 -51.80 -59.57
C ILE A 4 7.32 -51.69 -58.21
N PRO A 5 7.99 -51.23 -57.19
CA PRO A 5 7.32 -50.91 -55.90
C PRO A 5 6.65 -49.53 -55.98
N MET A 6 5.38 -49.50 -55.62
CA MET A 6 4.61 -48.26 -55.42
C MET A 6 5.11 -47.50 -54.14
N LEU A 7 5.50 -46.25 -54.33
CA LEU A 7 5.86 -45.32 -53.25
C LEU A 7 4.60 -44.64 -52.76
N SER A 8 4.16 -44.96 -51.55
CA SER A 8 3.02 -44.29 -50.91
C SER A 8 3.52 -43.01 -50.25
N ALA A 9 3.09 -41.87 -50.78
CA ALA A 9 3.35 -40.55 -50.15
C ALA A 9 2.36 -40.33 -49.01
N VAL A 10 2.88 -40.22 -47.78
CA VAL A 10 2.12 -39.81 -46.60
C VAL A 10 2.14 -38.28 -46.51
N LEU A 11 1.00 -37.64 -46.74
CA LEU A 11 0.77 -36.21 -46.52
C LEU A 11 0.54 -35.97 -45.04
N ILE A 12 1.53 -35.39 -44.36
CA ILE A 12 1.38 -34.90 -43.00
C ILE A 12 0.77 -33.49 -43.06
N SER A 13 -0.52 -33.40 -42.75
CA SER A 13 -1.21 -32.10 -42.60
C SER A 13 -0.89 -31.51 -41.21
N ALA A 14 -0.02 -30.52 -41.16
CA ALA A 14 0.24 -29.75 -39.95
C ALA A 14 -0.92 -28.77 -39.73
N THR A 15 -1.80 -29.07 -38.79
CA THR A 15 -2.81 -28.11 -38.29
C THR A 15 -2.14 -27.13 -37.35
N LEU A 16 -1.91 -25.88 -37.79
CA LEU A 16 -1.54 -24.76 -36.98
C LEU A 16 -2.73 -24.38 -36.06
N ALA A 17 -2.67 -24.80 -34.80
CA ALA A 17 -3.59 -24.33 -33.79
C ALA A 17 -3.23 -22.86 -33.43
N PHE A 18 -3.99 -21.91 -33.95
CA PHE A 18 -3.96 -20.54 -33.47
C PHE A 18 -4.51 -20.52 -32.04
N ALA A 19 -3.62 -20.33 -31.04
CA ALA A 19 -4.02 -20.03 -29.68
C ALA A 19 -4.77 -18.69 -29.72
N GLN A 20 -6.10 -18.74 -29.66
CA GLN A 20 -6.91 -17.54 -29.47
C GLN A 20 -6.58 -16.95 -28.12
N ASN A 21 -5.95 -15.76 -28.12
CA ASN A 21 -5.85 -14.91 -26.95
C ASN A 21 -7.28 -14.51 -26.54
N GLN A 22 -7.90 -15.31 -25.67
CA GLN A 22 -9.13 -14.87 -25.02
C GLN A 22 -8.75 -13.71 -24.11
N PRO A 23 -9.45 -12.54 -24.20
CA PRO A 23 -9.28 -11.48 -23.24
C PRO A 23 -9.57 -12.06 -21.86
N SER A 24 -8.58 -12.00 -20.96
CA SER A 24 -8.74 -12.45 -19.58
C SER A 24 -9.90 -11.68 -18.96
N LYS A 25 -10.95 -12.41 -18.55
CA LYS A 25 -12.08 -11.86 -17.81
C LYS A 25 -11.50 -11.10 -16.60
N PRO A 26 -11.90 -9.83 -16.35
CA PRO A 26 -11.46 -9.13 -15.17
C PRO A 26 -11.70 -10.01 -13.95
N LEU A 27 -10.65 -10.29 -13.17
CA LEU A 27 -10.82 -11.02 -11.91
C LEU A 27 -11.74 -10.17 -11.03
N ALA A 28 -12.81 -10.79 -10.54
CA ALA A 28 -13.62 -10.17 -9.48
C ALA A 28 -12.68 -9.84 -8.31
N PRO A 29 -12.79 -8.67 -7.67
CA PRO A 29 -11.96 -8.34 -6.54
C PRO A 29 -12.06 -9.45 -5.49
N SER A 30 -10.90 -9.97 -5.08
CA SER A 30 -10.86 -10.97 -4.00
C SER A 30 -11.45 -10.36 -2.73
N PRO A 31 -12.24 -11.11 -1.94
CA PRO A 31 -12.74 -10.61 -0.69
C PRO A 31 -11.56 -10.19 0.22
N VAL A 32 -11.66 -8.99 0.81
CA VAL A 32 -10.66 -8.47 1.75
C VAL A 32 -10.52 -9.45 2.90
N SER A 33 -9.31 -9.87 3.20
CA SER A 33 -9.07 -10.81 4.29
C SER A 33 -9.38 -10.17 5.66
N ALA A 34 -9.70 -10.98 6.69
CA ALA A 34 -9.94 -10.47 8.03
C ALA A 34 -8.73 -9.71 8.59
N PHE A 35 -7.51 -10.17 8.25
CA PHE A 35 -6.27 -9.50 8.61
C PHE A 35 -6.16 -8.11 7.97
N GLU A 36 -6.43 -7.99 6.66
CA GLU A 36 -6.40 -6.69 5.96
C GLU A 36 -7.46 -5.74 6.54
N GLN A 37 -8.66 -6.24 6.81
CA GLN A 37 -9.73 -5.43 7.40
C GLN A 37 -9.35 -4.93 8.80
N GLU A 38 -8.70 -5.76 9.62
CA GLU A 38 -8.17 -5.38 10.93
C GLU A 38 -7.19 -4.21 10.81
N LEU A 39 -6.22 -4.30 9.89
CA LEU A 39 -5.21 -3.25 9.68
C LEU A 39 -5.80 -1.96 9.10
N VAL A 40 -6.72 -2.06 8.12
CA VAL A 40 -7.42 -0.89 7.58
C VAL A 40 -8.22 -0.18 8.68
N ASN A 41 -8.91 -0.93 9.53
CA ASN A 41 -9.66 -0.37 10.65
C ASN A 41 -8.70 0.29 11.67
N ASN A 42 -7.59 -0.37 12.00
CA ASN A 42 -6.57 0.17 12.90
C ASN A 42 -5.99 1.48 12.36
N GLN A 43 -5.63 1.52 11.06
CA GLN A 43 -5.13 2.74 10.41
C GLN A 43 -6.15 3.87 10.46
N ASN A 44 -7.42 3.59 10.14
CA ASN A 44 -8.48 4.58 10.18
C ASN A 44 -8.72 5.12 11.61
N GLN A 45 -8.74 4.24 12.61
CA GLN A 45 -8.89 4.65 14.01
C GLN A 45 -7.72 5.51 14.48
N PHE A 46 -6.50 5.17 14.07
CA PHE A 46 -5.32 5.97 14.38
C PHE A 46 -5.39 7.37 13.75
N MET A 47 -5.70 7.46 12.46
CA MET A 47 -5.88 8.76 11.78
C MET A 47 -7.00 9.58 12.42
N GLN A 48 -8.11 8.95 12.79
CA GLN A 48 -9.19 9.60 13.52
C GLN A 48 -8.74 10.11 14.89
N ALA A 49 -7.96 9.33 15.62
CA ALA A 49 -7.43 9.74 16.92
C ALA A 49 -6.53 10.98 16.81
N ILE A 50 -5.70 11.08 15.75
CA ILE A 50 -4.92 12.28 15.46
C ILE A 50 -5.84 13.45 15.14
N ALA A 51 -6.81 13.27 14.23
CA ALA A 51 -7.73 14.33 13.82
C ALA A 51 -8.56 14.89 14.99
N GLU A 52 -8.95 14.03 15.92
CA GLU A 52 -9.71 14.38 17.13
C GLU A 52 -8.83 14.79 18.32
N GLN A 53 -7.51 14.90 18.12
CA GLN A 53 -6.52 15.27 19.16
C GLN A 53 -6.59 14.37 20.41
N LYS A 54 -6.87 13.08 20.19
CA LYS A 54 -6.88 12.07 21.27
C LYS A 54 -5.45 11.65 21.61
N HIS A 55 -4.67 12.57 22.17
CA HIS A 55 -3.23 12.42 22.39
C HIS A 55 -2.84 11.14 23.15
N ALA A 56 -3.63 10.73 24.15
CA ALA A 56 -3.36 9.49 24.89
C ALA A 56 -3.46 8.24 23.99
N VAL A 57 -4.45 8.20 23.08
CA VAL A 57 -4.63 7.10 22.13
C VAL A 57 -3.51 7.08 21.11
N VAL A 58 -3.15 8.25 20.55
CA VAL A 58 -2.03 8.39 19.61
C VAL A 58 -0.73 7.94 20.27
N ASN A 59 -0.44 8.44 21.47
CA ASN A 59 0.74 8.08 22.25
C ASN A 59 0.82 6.57 22.54
N GLU A 60 -0.30 5.92 22.87
CA GLU A 60 -0.36 4.48 23.07
C GLU A 60 -0.15 3.71 21.76
N SER A 61 -0.61 4.21 20.63
CA SER A 61 -0.51 3.54 19.34
C SER A 61 0.87 3.59 18.70
N VAL A 62 1.76 4.49 19.16
CA VAL A 62 3.12 4.63 18.64
C VAL A 62 4.09 3.83 19.49
N ALA A 63 4.92 3.01 18.85
CA ALA A 63 5.92 2.17 19.52
C ALA A 63 7.01 3.04 20.19
N ALA A 64 7.61 2.52 21.26
CA ALA A 64 8.66 3.24 21.99
C ALA A 64 9.92 3.49 21.13
N ASP A 65 10.19 2.58 20.20
CA ASP A 65 11.32 2.61 19.25
C ASP A 65 10.89 3.07 17.85
N PHE A 66 9.81 3.85 17.75
CA PHE A 66 9.32 4.40 16.49
C PHE A 66 10.39 5.26 15.81
N GLN A 67 10.46 5.15 14.50
CA GLN A 67 11.22 6.03 13.61
C GLN A 67 10.40 6.41 12.38
N GLY A 68 10.67 7.57 11.82
CA GLY A 68 10.06 7.99 10.57
C GLY A 68 11.04 8.69 9.64
N ILE A 69 10.64 8.83 8.37
CA ILE A 69 11.34 9.60 7.35
C ILE A 69 10.36 10.62 6.77
N GLY A 70 10.73 11.89 6.87
CA GLY A 70 9.97 13.02 6.35
C GLY A 70 10.08 13.19 4.83
N THR A 71 9.33 14.12 4.28
CA THR A 71 9.31 14.42 2.84
C THR A 71 10.64 14.93 2.28
N ASN A 72 11.49 15.49 3.13
CA ASN A 72 12.84 15.96 2.80
C ASN A 72 13.92 14.88 2.98
N GLY A 73 13.54 13.68 3.44
CA GLY A 73 14.45 12.57 3.73
C GLY A 73 15.05 12.59 5.14
N ASP A 74 14.71 13.58 5.98
CA ASP A 74 15.19 13.62 7.36
C ASP A 74 14.50 12.58 8.22
N PHE A 75 15.25 11.99 9.14
CA PHE A 75 14.71 11.10 10.15
C PHE A 75 14.06 11.91 11.28
N TYR A 76 12.99 11.36 11.84
CA TYR A 76 12.35 11.87 13.04
C TYR A 76 12.00 10.70 13.96
N ASP A 77 12.04 10.98 15.25
CA ASP A 77 11.75 9.99 16.29
C ASP A 77 10.29 10.07 16.77
N ARG A 78 10.01 9.28 17.80
CA ARG A 78 8.69 9.19 18.43
C ARG A 78 8.21 10.52 19.01
N ASP A 79 9.09 11.25 19.70
CA ASP A 79 8.72 12.48 20.39
C ASP A 79 8.43 13.61 19.39
N GLU A 80 9.21 13.66 18.31
CA GLU A 80 8.96 14.56 17.18
C GLU A 80 7.65 14.20 16.47
N PHE A 81 7.38 12.90 16.24
CA PHE A 81 6.10 12.46 15.66
C PHE A 81 4.90 12.89 16.51
N LEU A 82 4.96 12.66 17.82
CA LEU A 82 3.90 13.04 18.74
C LEU A 82 3.71 14.56 18.79
N SER A 83 4.79 15.33 18.68
CA SER A 83 4.74 16.78 18.56
C SER A 83 4.04 17.23 17.27
N PHE A 84 4.38 16.63 16.11
CA PHE A 84 3.76 16.96 14.83
C PHE A 84 2.26 16.65 14.79
N THR A 85 1.84 15.59 15.46
CA THR A 85 0.43 15.17 15.48
C THR A 85 -0.41 15.86 16.55
N HIS A 86 0.22 16.65 17.41
CA HIS A 86 -0.46 17.30 18.54
C HIS A 86 -1.56 18.28 18.11
N GLU A 87 -1.36 19.00 17.02
CA GLU A 87 -2.34 19.97 16.51
C GLU A 87 -3.48 19.30 15.69
N GLY A 88 -3.41 17.98 15.50
CA GLY A 88 -4.36 17.22 14.70
C GLY A 88 -4.03 17.21 13.22
N LEU A 89 -5.00 16.79 12.41
CA LEU A 89 -4.89 16.76 10.95
C LEU A 89 -5.63 17.95 10.32
N PRO A 90 -5.19 18.44 9.14
CA PRO A 90 -5.94 19.43 8.37
C PRO A 90 -7.37 18.96 8.10
N LYS A 91 -8.37 19.87 8.25
CA LYS A 91 -9.80 19.53 8.16
C LYS A 91 -10.22 18.80 6.88
N ASP A 92 -9.63 19.18 5.75
CA ASP A 92 -9.98 18.64 4.44
C ASP A 92 -8.95 17.62 3.94
N LEU A 93 -8.16 17.03 4.85
CA LEU A 93 -7.23 15.97 4.52
C LEU A 93 -8.00 14.78 3.93
N ARG A 94 -7.54 14.27 2.81
CA ARG A 94 -8.12 13.09 2.17
C ARG A 94 -7.10 11.96 2.20
N VAL A 95 -7.57 10.78 2.64
CA VAL A 95 -6.83 9.52 2.60
C VAL A 95 -7.57 8.57 1.68
N TYR A 96 -6.87 7.91 0.79
CA TYR A 96 -7.47 7.00 -0.19
C TYR A 96 -6.48 5.91 -0.62
N GLU A 97 -6.99 4.86 -1.27
CA GLU A 97 -6.18 3.73 -1.76
C GLU A 97 -5.34 3.09 -0.65
N ILE A 98 -6.00 2.71 0.44
CA ILE A 98 -5.33 2.00 1.53
C ILE A 98 -5.11 0.55 1.10
N HIS A 99 -3.84 0.12 1.11
CA HIS A 99 -3.42 -1.25 0.84
C HIS A 99 -2.64 -1.81 2.03
N VAL A 100 -2.80 -3.10 2.27
CA VAL A 100 -2.09 -3.81 3.34
C VAL A 100 -1.17 -4.85 2.74
N VAL A 101 0.12 -4.76 3.07
CA VAL A 101 1.13 -5.75 2.73
C VAL A 101 1.47 -6.53 4.01
N ARG A 102 0.95 -7.74 4.13
CA ARG A 102 1.25 -8.61 5.27
C ARG A 102 2.69 -9.07 5.22
N LEU A 103 3.44 -8.87 6.29
CA LEU A 103 4.81 -9.36 6.44
C LEU A 103 4.84 -10.65 7.24
N THR A 104 4.12 -10.66 8.38
CA THR A 104 3.93 -11.83 9.26
C THR A 104 2.50 -11.81 9.81
N ASP A 105 2.17 -12.69 10.76
CA ASP A 105 0.89 -12.66 11.47
C ASP A 105 0.77 -11.46 12.42
N ASP A 106 1.91 -10.89 12.81
CA ASP A 106 2.02 -9.80 13.78
C ASP A 106 2.69 -8.54 13.22
N SER A 107 2.88 -8.45 11.88
CA SER A 107 3.42 -7.25 11.25
C SER A 107 2.92 -7.06 9.82
N ALA A 108 2.74 -5.81 9.44
CA ALA A 108 2.31 -5.41 8.11
C ALA A 108 2.80 -3.99 7.76
N VAL A 109 2.88 -3.72 6.46
CA VAL A 109 2.98 -2.36 5.94
C VAL A 109 1.61 -1.95 5.42
N VAL A 110 1.12 -0.79 5.85
CA VAL A 110 -0.08 -0.15 5.33
C VAL A 110 0.37 1.02 4.47
N THR A 111 0.07 0.97 3.18
CA THR A 111 0.34 2.08 2.27
C THR A 111 -0.95 2.80 1.93
N TYR A 112 -0.87 4.10 1.75
CA TYR A 112 -2.03 4.91 1.36
C TYR A 112 -1.58 6.22 0.70
N ASN A 113 -2.51 6.83 -0.02
CA ASN A 113 -2.32 8.14 -0.60
C ASN A 113 -2.99 9.20 0.27
N MET A 114 -2.36 10.36 0.35
CA MET A 114 -2.83 11.50 1.13
C MET A 114 -2.81 12.77 0.29
N ILE A 115 -3.90 13.54 0.33
CA ILE A 115 -3.97 14.88 -0.23
C ILE A 115 -4.02 15.86 0.94
N VAL A 116 -2.96 16.63 1.11
CA VAL A 116 -2.91 17.73 2.07
C VAL A 116 -3.53 18.96 1.42
N PRO A 117 -4.62 19.51 1.98
CA PRO A 117 -5.31 20.65 1.40
C PRO A 117 -4.47 21.94 1.51
N GLY A 118 -4.75 22.89 0.63
CA GLY A 118 -4.10 24.19 0.62
C GLY A 118 -4.34 24.91 -0.71
N ALA A 119 -3.80 26.10 -0.87
CA ALA A 119 -3.85 26.86 -2.14
C ALA A 119 -3.17 26.06 -3.27
N ARG A 120 -2.17 25.24 -2.92
CA ARG A 120 -1.55 24.23 -3.79
C ARG A 120 -1.67 22.90 -3.04
N PRO A 121 -2.62 22.00 -3.38
CA PRO A 121 -2.75 20.69 -2.74
C PRO A 121 -1.47 19.88 -2.95
N ARG A 122 -1.00 19.23 -1.87
CA ARG A 122 0.18 18.37 -1.92
C ARG A 122 -0.24 16.91 -1.86
N TYR A 123 0.28 16.12 -2.79
CA TYR A 123 0.04 14.69 -2.89
C TYR A 123 1.22 13.95 -2.25
N ARG A 124 0.92 12.96 -1.42
CA ARG A 124 1.93 12.17 -0.72
C ARG A 124 1.54 10.70 -0.73
N HIS A 125 2.53 9.84 -0.90
CA HIS A 125 2.39 8.42 -0.60
C HIS A 125 2.93 8.16 0.80
N MET A 126 2.17 7.37 1.55
CA MET A 126 2.50 7.04 2.93
C MET A 126 2.77 5.55 3.03
N SER A 127 3.71 5.19 3.89
CA SER A 127 3.99 3.81 4.26
C SER A 127 4.14 3.74 5.77
N ASP A 128 3.17 3.09 6.43
CA ASP A 128 3.12 2.90 7.88
C ASP A 128 3.40 1.42 8.18
N THR A 129 4.47 1.13 8.91
CA THR A 129 4.76 -0.23 9.36
C THR A 129 4.17 -0.43 10.75
N TRP A 130 3.26 -1.38 10.85
CA TRP A 130 2.61 -1.80 12.08
C TRP A 130 3.16 -3.14 12.55
N ALA A 131 3.37 -3.27 13.85
CA ALA A 131 3.69 -4.54 14.48
C ALA A 131 2.93 -4.70 15.81
N LYS A 132 2.56 -5.94 16.16
CA LYS A 132 1.93 -6.21 17.44
C LYS A 132 2.96 -6.21 18.57
N ASP A 133 2.62 -5.49 19.64
CA ASP A 133 3.33 -5.50 20.91
C ASP A 133 2.30 -5.71 22.03
N GLY A 134 2.45 -6.77 22.80
CA GLY A 134 1.47 -7.16 23.81
C GLY A 134 0.06 -7.42 23.22
N GLY A 135 -0.02 -7.88 21.97
CA GLY A 135 -1.28 -8.15 21.26
C GLY A 135 -1.97 -6.91 20.68
N LYS A 136 -1.38 -5.72 20.80
CA LYS A 136 -1.90 -4.47 20.25
C LYS A 136 -1.02 -4.01 19.09
N TRP A 137 -1.65 -3.50 18.02
CA TRP A 137 -0.94 -2.88 16.91
C TRP A 137 -0.25 -1.59 17.35
N LYS A 138 1.05 -1.47 17.04
CA LYS A 138 1.89 -0.30 17.29
C LYS A 138 2.52 0.17 16.01
N LEU A 139 2.48 1.47 15.75
CA LEU A 139 3.20 2.08 14.64
C LEU A 139 4.70 2.08 14.95
N LYS A 140 5.46 1.33 14.15
CA LYS A 140 6.92 1.18 14.30
C LYS A 140 7.72 2.09 13.40
N PHE A 141 7.19 2.34 12.21
CA PHE A 141 7.87 3.15 11.21
C PHE A 141 6.86 3.85 10.32
N GLN A 142 7.17 5.08 9.93
CA GLN A 142 6.39 5.83 8.95
C GLN A 142 7.30 6.49 7.92
N GLN A 143 6.93 6.43 6.66
CA GLN A 143 7.63 7.13 5.59
C GLN A 143 6.68 7.97 4.76
N TYR A 144 7.08 9.21 4.53
CA TYR A 144 6.49 10.12 3.57
C TYR A 144 7.25 10.07 2.27
N THR A 145 6.55 9.83 1.16
CA THR A 145 7.14 9.91 -0.18
C THR A 145 6.38 11.01 -0.95
N PRO A 146 7.04 12.11 -1.32
CA PRO A 146 6.40 13.15 -2.11
C PRO A 146 6.04 12.63 -3.49
N ASN A 147 4.89 13.02 -4.03
CA ASN A 147 4.56 12.74 -5.41
C ASN A 147 5.21 13.78 -6.32
N LEU A 148 6.18 13.34 -7.10
CA LEU A 148 7.01 14.20 -7.96
C LEU A 148 6.36 14.58 -9.29
N TRP A 149 5.05 14.31 -9.47
CA TRP A 149 4.37 14.59 -10.74
C TRP A 149 4.18 16.08 -11.03
N SER A 150 4.37 16.96 -10.05
CA SER A 150 4.45 18.40 -10.31
C SER A 150 5.85 18.91 -9.95
N ALA A 151 6.53 19.50 -10.91
CA ALA A 151 7.83 20.15 -10.70
C ALA A 151 7.74 21.33 -9.71
N ASN A 152 6.55 21.65 -9.21
CA ASN A 152 6.24 22.72 -8.26
C ASN A 152 6.07 22.25 -6.81
N ASP A 153 6.23 20.94 -6.53
CA ASP A 153 6.07 20.43 -5.18
C ASP A 153 7.34 20.55 -4.33
N PHE A 154 8.38 21.18 -4.87
CA PHE A 154 9.69 21.37 -4.23
C PHE A 154 9.98 22.82 -3.78
N ASP A 155 9.03 23.75 -3.90
CA ASP A 155 9.18 25.14 -3.44
C ASP A 155 8.54 25.35 -2.06
#